data_40646692fb326adfbc1cb0be653b5e4e
#
_entry.id   40646692fb326adfbc1cb0be653b5e4e
#
_cell.length_a   1.000
_cell.length_b   1.000
_cell.length_c   1.000
_cell.angle_alpha   90.00
_cell.angle_beta   90.00
_cell.angle_gamma   90.00
#
_symmetry.space_group_name_H-M   'P 1'
#
loop_
_entity.id
_entity.type
_entity.pdbx_description
1 polymer ?
#
loop_
_entity_poly.entity_id
_entity_poly.type
_entity_poly.pdbx_seq_one_letter_code
_entity_poly.pdbx_strand_id
1 'polypeptide(L)'
;LILAGVTINLLLDENGIIAKSKDARIETRASQVEDEVGMWKQHNFINKESNQEQESADTMLTNLISRKLLTEDEIDRDQELITIKKKDGTIIKEISYSSVTINISKSPENKKSGYVELTVESVEGMTIPIITNEKELNDFLNSLSKEQKKDIIKRSLPTWVNNRDSSANCMTFEQALEYFKNKNWIEEATEEFFWNDIESKGGIDRFLGEILVNLYLDRVTGKINGYIVTNPDNKESNTYTAMDNGTYAFKVKDLITGKIYTKKVQVTNVDKDIVVEPENIADWEYTEEDDGTITLTSYKGTDTTVIIPNSINGKKVKKISGDTTGSTASHAQYFSIWNKSICNGNEHDNASGGYCKGQDTITKVVISPGIEEIEAEAFELSTGLQEMIISDTVVKMGERTFWGCKNLKKVNISKKLDTISSSVFASCTNLESITIPPTVKSIEGGVFWECENLSNIIIPSGVTTMGSGVFSYIPSITVNVPFKEGEQPSGWDANWNQTNSDCTITVNYAK
;
A
#
# COMPACT_ATOMS: atom_id res chain seq x y z
N LEU A 1 54.23 30.44 -7.66
CA LEU A 1 53.42 30.32 -6.42
C LEU A 1 51.90 30.39 -6.75
N ILE A 2 51.47 31.23 -7.68
CA ILE A 2 50.05 31.33 -8.08
C ILE A 2 49.59 30.08 -8.84
N LEU A 3 50.45 29.52 -9.71
CA LEU A 3 50.17 28.27 -10.43
C LEU A 3 50.05 27.06 -9.47
N ALA A 4 50.88 26.99 -8.43
CA ALA A 4 50.82 25.93 -7.42
C ALA A 4 49.54 26.02 -6.56
N GLY A 5 49.10 27.24 -6.21
CA GLY A 5 47.84 27.45 -5.47
C GLY A 5 46.59 27.04 -6.24
N VAL A 6 46.54 27.38 -7.52
CA VAL A 6 45.42 26.99 -8.40
C VAL A 6 45.40 25.46 -8.61
N THR A 7 46.55 24.85 -8.79
CA THR A 7 46.63 23.38 -8.97
C THR A 7 46.27 22.64 -7.67
N ILE A 8 46.62 23.16 -6.51
CA ILE A 8 46.27 22.56 -5.21
C ILE A 8 44.78 22.74 -4.91
N ASN A 9 44.18 23.90 -5.22
CA ASN A 9 42.73 24.10 -5.09
C ASN A 9 41.92 23.20 -6.03
N LEU A 10 42.37 23.04 -7.28
CA LEU A 10 41.73 22.09 -8.24
C LEU A 10 41.87 20.62 -7.81
N LEU A 11 42.89 20.28 -6.99
CA LEU A 11 43.07 18.93 -6.47
C LEU A 11 42.31 18.68 -5.15
N LEU A 12 41.97 19.75 -4.40
CA LEU A 12 41.27 19.68 -3.11
C LEU A 12 39.78 20.06 -3.17
N ASP A 13 39.36 20.60 -4.30
CA ASP A 13 37.95 20.90 -4.57
C ASP A 13 37.11 19.61 -4.58
N GLU A 14 35.83 19.68 -4.20
CA GLU A 14 34.87 18.57 -4.19
C GLU A 14 34.77 17.85 -5.55
N ASN A 15 35.06 18.56 -6.64
CA ASN A 15 35.15 18.06 -8.00
C ASN A 15 36.57 17.75 -8.50
N GLY A 16 37.60 17.89 -7.62
CA GLY A 16 39.00 17.70 -7.99
C GLY A 16 39.36 16.23 -8.23
N ILE A 17 40.54 16.01 -8.88
CA ILE A 17 41.04 14.68 -9.22
C ILE A 17 41.16 13.76 -8.00
N ILE A 18 41.53 14.31 -6.81
CA ILE A 18 41.64 13.52 -5.58
C ILE A 18 40.26 13.11 -5.06
N ALA A 19 39.26 13.99 -5.13
CA ALA A 19 37.89 13.67 -4.74
C ALA A 19 37.31 12.59 -5.65
N LYS A 20 37.41 12.76 -6.97
CA LYS A 20 37.01 11.75 -7.98
C LYS A 20 37.71 10.41 -7.81
N SER A 21 39.01 10.42 -7.49
CA SER A 21 39.78 9.18 -7.19
C SER A 21 39.29 8.49 -5.91
N LYS A 22 38.88 9.25 -4.87
CA LYS A 22 38.32 8.69 -3.65
C LYS A 22 36.93 8.11 -3.90
N ASP A 23 36.08 8.80 -4.64
CA ASP A 23 34.76 8.34 -5.01
C ASP A 23 34.82 7.05 -5.85
N ALA A 24 35.68 7.00 -6.84
CA ALA A 24 35.92 5.79 -7.63
C ALA A 24 36.39 4.59 -6.79
N ARG A 25 37.17 4.83 -5.74
CA ARG A 25 37.58 3.76 -4.79
C ARG A 25 36.39 3.25 -3.95
N ILE A 26 35.50 4.14 -3.53
CA ILE A 26 34.31 3.76 -2.77
C ILE A 26 33.34 2.97 -3.67
N GLU A 27 33.15 3.40 -4.90
CA GLU A 27 32.34 2.69 -5.90
C GLU A 27 32.92 1.31 -6.22
N THR A 28 34.25 1.20 -6.40
CA THR A 28 34.92 -0.09 -6.61
C THR A 28 34.73 -1.02 -5.40
N ARG A 29 34.88 -0.49 -4.16
CA ARG A 29 34.65 -1.24 -2.93
C ARG A 29 33.18 -1.73 -2.85
N ALA A 30 32.22 -0.87 -3.18
CA ALA A 30 30.80 -1.22 -3.18
C ALA A 30 30.47 -2.35 -4.16
N SER A 31 31.09 -2.32 -5.37
CA SER A 31 30.95 -3.40 -6.34
C SER A 31 31.56 -4.71 -5.86
N GLN A 32 32.73 -4.65 -5.22
CA GLN A 32 33.37 -5.85 -4.64
C GLN A 32 32.52 -6.48 -3.54
N VAL A 33 31.93 -5.68 -2.67
CA VAL A 33 31.02 -6.19 -1.61
C VAL A 33 29.78 -6.83 -2.23
N GLU A 34 29.19 -6.21 -3.25
CA GLU A 34 28.03 -6.77 -3.95
C GLU A 34 28.34 -8.13 -4.60
N ASP A 35 29.49 -8.24 -5.29
CA ASP A 35 29.94 -9.47 -5.90
C ASP A 35 30.15 -10.59 -4.87
N GLU A 36 30.79 -10.29 -3.75
CA GLU A 36 31.03 -11.25 -2.66
C GLU A 36 29.70 -11.73 -2.01
N VAL A 37 28.76 -10.81 -1.76
CA VAL A 37 27.42 -11.16 -1.27
C VAL A 37 26.68 -12.01 -2.29
N GLY A 38 26.79 -11.67 -3.56
CA GLY A 38 26.19 -12.45 -4.66
C GLY A 38 26.73 -13.88 -4.73
N MET A 39 28.05 -14.03 -4.63
CA MET A 39 28.70 -15.35 -4.61
C MET A 39 28.30 -16.16 -3.36
N TRP A 40 28.23 -15.55 -2.19
CA TRP A 40 27.77 -16.19 -0.96
C TRP A 40 26.32 -16.71 -1.09
N LYS A 41 25.40 -15.91 -1.63
CA LYS A 41 24.01 -16.32 -1.87
C LYS A 41 23.95 -17.50 -2.83
N GLN A 42 24.69 -17.45 -3.93
CA GLN A 42 24.73 -18.52 -4.93
C GLN A 42 25.32 -19.81 -4.33
N HIS A 43 26.39 -19.71 -3.53
CA HIS A 43 26.97 -20.84 -2.84
C HIS A 43 25.98 -21.49 -1.88
N ASN A 44 25.31 -20.69 -1.06
CA ASN A 44 24.31 -21.20 -0.12
C ASN A 44 23.08 -21.80 -0.82
N PHE A 45 22.68 -21.26 -1.95
CA PHE A 45 21.62 -21.86 -2.78
C PHE A 45 22.04 -23.27 -3.26
N ILE A 46 23.25 -23.39 -3.82
CA ILE A 46 23.77 -24.70 -4.29
C ILE A 46 23.91 -25.69 -3.13
N ASN A 47 24.43 -25.25 -1.97
CA ASN A 47 24.59 -26.08 -0.79
C ASN A 47 23.22 -26.59 -0.26
N LYS A 48 22.21 -25.72 -0.27
CA LYS A 48 20.83 -26.08 0.11
C LYS A 48 20.27 -27.17 -0.81
N GLU A 49 20.40 -27.00 -2.12
CA GLU A 49 19.95 -28.01 -3.11
C GLU A 49 20.70 -29.33 -3.00
N SER A 50 21.95 -29.29 -2.53
CA SER A 50 22.83 -30.46 -2.37
C SER A 50 22.83 -31.08 -0.96
N ASN A 51 21.94 -30.58 -0.05
CA ASN A 51 21.93 -30.95 1.38
C ASN A 51 23.29 -30.77 2.08
N GLN A 52 24.07 -29.78 1.67
CA GLN A 52 25.35 -29.43 2.32
C GLN A 52 25.13 -28.27 3.31
N GLU A 53 26.10 -28.11 4.23
CA GLU A 53 26.06 -27.03 5.21
C GLU A 53 26.17 -25.67 4.53
N GLN A 54 25.30 -24.74 4.94
CA GLN A 54 25.29 -23.37 4.44
C GLN A 54 26.18 -22.49 5.31
N GLU A 55 26.94 -21.58 4.68
CA GLU A 55 27.71 -20.57 5.39
C GLU A 55 26.79 -19.51 6.00
N SER A 56 26.96 -19.20 7.30
CA SER A 56 26.16 -18.16 7.95
C SER A 56 26.46 -16.76 7.40
N ALA A 57 25.47 -15.88 7.43
CA ALA A 57 25.65 -14.47 7.06
C ALA A 57 26.70 -13.78 7.94
N ASP A 58 26.75 -14.13 9.23
CA ASP A 58 27.77 -13.58 10.16
C ASP A 58 29.19 -13.98 9.77
N THR A 59 29.38 -15.19 9.29
CA THR A 59 30.69 -15.66 8.79
C THR A 59 31.11 -14.83 7.55
N MET A 60 30.21 -14.65 6.61
CA MET A 60 30.43 -13.84 5.41
C MET A 60 30.75 -12.38 5.79
N LEU A 61 29.95 -11.76 6.65
CA LEU A 61 30.14 -10.38 7.11
C LEU A 61 31.49 -10.21 7.84
N THR A 62 31.83 -11.14 8.75
CA THR A 62 33.13 -11.15 9.46
C THR A 62 34.30 -11.23 8.49
N ASN A 63 34.20 -12.03 7.44
CA ASN A 63 35.21 -12.11 6.39
C ASN A 63 35.37 -10.77 5.65
N LEU A 64 34.26 -10.14 5.23
CA LEU A 64 34.30 -8.83 4.56
C LEU A 64 34.91 -7.73 5.44
N ILE A 65 34.61 -7.72 6.75
CA ILE A 65 35.20 -6.79 7.71
C ILE A 65 36.70 -7.05 7.87
N SER A 66 37.12 -8.30 8.02
CA SER A 66 38.56 -8.66 8.18
C SER A 66 39.38 -8.23 6.97
N ARG A 67 38.81 -8.27 5.78
CA ARG A 67 39.41 -7.82 4.51
C ARG A 67 39.31 -6.31 4.32
N LYS A 68 38.75 -5.55 5.26
CA LYS A 68 38.51 -4.10 5.21
C LYS A 68 37.63 -3.65 4.04
N LEU A 69 36.75 -4.53 3.59
CA LEU A 69 35.73 -4.24 2.59
C LEU A 69 34.47 -3.65 3.20
N LEU A 70 34.20 -3.93 4.49
CA LEU A 70 33.11 -3.36 5.29
C LEU A 70 33.59 -2.86 6.64
N THR A 71 32.75 -2.01 7.25
CA THR A 71 32.83 -1.62 8.67
C THR A 71 31.52 -2.00 9.35
N GLU A 72 31.53 -2.18 10.68
CA GLU A 72 30.32 -2.57 11.43
C GLU A 72 29.18 -1.56 11.30
N ASP A 73 29.47 -0.28 11.19
CA ASP A 73 28.49 0.80 11.03
C ASP A 73 27.83 0.85 9.63
N GLU A 74 28.34 0.07 8.68
CA GLU A 74 27.74 -0.11 7.36
C GLU A 74 26.73 -1.27 7.33
N ILE A 75 26.60 -2.05 8.43
CA ILE A 75 25.78 -3.26 8.49
C ILE A 75 24.56 -3.04 9.39
N ASP A 76 23.40 -3.18 8.81
CA ASP A 76 22.13 -3.30 9.53
C ASP A 76 21.71 -4.78 9.56
N ARG A 77 21.95 -5.43 10.72
CA ARG A 77 21.65 -6.86 10.89
C ARG A 77 20.16 -7.14 10.97
N ASP A 78 19.38 -6.19 11.45
CA ASP A 78 17.93 -6.36 11.57
C ASP A 78 17.26 -6.30 10.19
N GLN A 79 17.77 -5.45 9.30
CA GLN A 79 17.29 -5.33 7.93
C GLN A 79 18.03 -6.24 6.94
N GLU A 80 19.08 -6.95 7.38
CA GLU A 80 19.97 -7.73 6.50
C GLU A 80 20.49 -6.89 5.32
N LEU A 81 20.93 -5.66 5.63
CA LEU A 81 21.31 -4.65 4.67
C LEU A 81 22.70 -4.10 4.95
N ILE A 82 23.51 -3.97 3.91
CA ILE A 82 24.78 -3.27 3.91
C ILE A 82 24.58 -1.93 3.21
N THR A 83 24.95 -0.82 3.85
CA THR A 83 24.83 0.53 3.28
C THR A 83 26.21 1.17 3.18
N ILE A 84 26.73 1.28 1.97
CA ILE A 84 28.02 1.93 1.70
C ILE A 84 27.81 3.41 1.40
N LYS A 85 28.48 4.28 2.16
CA LYS A 85 28.30 5.74 2.12
C LYS A 85 29.62 6.46 1.87
N LYS A 86 29.54 7.67 1.30
CA LYS A 86 30.61 8.67 1.35
C LYS A 86 30.71 9.28 2.75
N LYS A 87 31.80 10.01 3.00
CA LYS A 87 32.01 10.71 4.29
C LYS A 87 30.98 11.79 4.57
N ASP A 88 30.36 12.36 3.56
CA ASP A 88 29.28 13.35 3.66
C ASP A 88 27.89 12.73 3.93
N GLY A 89 27.84 11.39 4.05
CA GLY A 89 26.59 10.64 4.28
C GLY A 89 25.88 10.22 3.00
N THR A 90 26.34 10.63 1.82
CA THR A 90 25.75 10.21 0.54
C THR A 90 25.83 8.69 0.37
N ILE A 91 24.69 8.04 0.19
CA ILE A 91 24.61 6.59 -0.05
C ILE A 91 25.11 6.29 -1.46
N ILE A 92 26.12 5.44 -1.56
CA ILE A 92 26.65 4.93 -2.83
C ILE A 92 25.92 3.66 -3.22
N LYS A 93 25.72 2.74 -2.27
CA LYS A 93 25.06 1.47 -2.54
C LYS A 93 24.39 0.88 -1.30
N GLU A 94 23.25 0.27 -1.51
CA GLU A 94 22.58 -0.60 -0.54
C GLU A 94 22.58 -2.02 -1.09
N ILE A 95 23.11 -2.98 -0.32
CA ILE A 95 23.27 -4.38 -0.71
C ILE A 95 22.58 -5.24 0.34
N SER A 96 21.45 -5.85 -0.04
CA SER A 96 20.79 -6.81 0.84
C SER A 96 21.54 -8.15 0.81
N TYR A 97 21.83 -8.69 1.99
CA TYR A 97 22.31 -10.06 2.16
C TYR A 97 21.22 -11.01 2.68
N SER A 98 19.97 -10.56 2.66
CA SER A 98 18.81 -11.37 3.01
C SER A 98 18.68 -12.60 2.10
N SER A 99 18.25 -13.71 2.70
CA SER A 99 17.78 -14.88 1.96
C SER A 99 16.43 -14.63 1.29
N VAL A 100 15.71 -13.57 1.69
CA VAL A 100 14.43 -13.19 1.10
C VAL A 100 14.64 -12.31 -0.13
N THR A 101 14.04 -12.71 -1.24
CA THR A 101 14.02 -11.96 -2.49
C THR A 101 12.63 -11.40 -2.72
N ILE A 102 12.52 -10.09 -2.92
CA ILE A 102 11.27 -9.40 -3.25
C ILE A 102 11.38 -8.91 -4.69
N ASN A 103 10.57 -9.48 -5.58
CA ASN A 103 10.54 -9.10 -6.99
C ASN A 103 9.43 -8.08 -7.23
N ILE A 104 9.79 -6.91 -7.77
CA ILE A 104 8.87 -5.81 -8.03
C ILE A 104 8.92 -5.45 -9.49
N SER A 105 7.76 -5.49 -10.16
CA SER A 105 7.59 -4.98 -11.51
C SER A 105 7.18 -3.51 -11.53
N LYS A 106 7.41 -2.87 -12.66
CA LYS A 106 6.99 -1.49 -12.95
C LYS A 106 6.12 -1.50 -14.20
N SER A 107 4.91 -0.94 -14.12
CA SER A 107 3.96 -0.86 -15.23
C SER A 107 3.16 0.45 -15.16
N PRO A 108 2.74 1.04 -16.28
CA PRO A 108 3.23 0.71 -17.61
C PRO A 108 4.62 1.32 -17.83
N GLU A 109 5.44 0.67 -18.62
CA GLU A 109 6.68 1.27 -19.15
C GLU A 109 6.40 2.43 -20.12
N ASN A 110 5.12 2.57 -20.49
CA ASN A 110 4.65 3.60 -21.40
C ASN A 110 4.56 4.97 -20.70
N LYS A 111 5.35 5.90 -21.16
CA LYS A 111 5.47 7.31 -20.75
C LYS A 111 4.19 8.14 -20.86
N LYS A 112 3.03 7.55 -21.16
CA LYS A 112 1.79 8.27 -21.53
C LYS A 112 0.86 8.60 -20.36
N SER A 113 1.13 8.16 -19.13
CA SER A 113 0.12 8.23 -18.06
C SER A 113 0.48 9.15 -16.89
N GLY A 114 1.72 9.65 -16.81
CA GLY A 114 2.14 10.50 -15.70
C GLY A 114 2.22 9.79 -14.35
N TYR A 115 2.23 8.45 -14.33
CA TYR A 115 2.37 7.62 -13.14
C TYR A 115 3.09 6.30 -13.48
N VAL A 116 3.56 5.60 -12.46
CA VAL A 116 4.13 4.24 -12.56
C VAL A 116 3.46 3.36 -11.52
N GLU A 117 2.89 2.24 -11.93
CA GLU A 117 2.43 1.20 -11.02
C GLU A 117 3.59 0.29 -10.64
N LEU A 118 3.75 0.08 -9.34
CA LEU A 118 4.71 -0.85 -8.76
C LEU A 118 3.95 -2.04 -8.20
N THR A 119 4.33 -3.26 -8.56
CA THR A 119 3.67 -4.48 -8.07
C THR A 119 4.72 -5.44 -7.53
N VAL A 120 4.54 -5.90 -6.30
CA VAL A 120 5.29 -7.05 -5.77
C VAL A 120 4.73 -8.30 -6.43
N GLU A 121 5.47 -8.85 -7.37
CA GLU A 121 5.08 -10.03 -8.15
C GLU A 121 5.30 -11.33 -7.38
N SER A 122 6.42 -11.40 -6.67
CA SER A 122 6.75 -12.57 -5.85
C SER A 122 7.64 -12.20 -4.67
N VAL A 123 7.55 -13.01 -3.63
CA VAL A 123 8.45 -13.00 -2.47
C VAL A 123 8.94 -14.43 -2.24
N GLU A 124 10.24 -14.62 -2.31
CA GLU A 124 10.89 -15.92 -2.15
C GLU A 124 11.70 -15.94 -0.85
N GLY A 125 11.93 -17.15 -0.30
CA GLY A 125 12.74 -17.33 0.91
C GLY A 125 12.01 -17.05 2.24
N MET A 126 10.68 -16.85 2.21
CA MET A 126 9.88 -16.67 3.43
C MET A 126 9.73 -17.97 4.22
N THR A 127 9.48 -17.85 5.52
CA THR A 127 9.29 -19.02 6.41
C THR A 127 8.13 -19.88 5.95
N ILE A 128 7.02 -19.28 5.55
CA ILE A 128 5.89 -19.95 4.91
C ILE A 128 5.67 -19.31 3.53
N PRO A 129 5.82 -20.08 2.43
CA PRO A 129 5.52 -19.59 1.08
C PRO A 129 4.00 -19.41 0.89
N ILE A 130 3.59 -18.86 -0.23
CA ILE A 130 2.19 -18.91 -0.64
C ILE A 130 1.86 -20.36 -1.04
N ILE A 131 0.82 -20.91 -0.42
CA ILE A 131 0.33 -22.28 -0.65
C ILE A 131 -1.09 -22.18 -1.20
N THR A 132 -1.31 -22.74 -2.39
CA THR A 132 -2.57 -22.57 -3.13
C THR A 132 -3.45 -23.83 -3.13
N ASN A 133 -2.90 -24.99 -2.75
CA ASN A 133 -3.60 -26.25 -2.77
C ASN A 133 -3.00 -27.26 -1.77
N GLU A 134 -3.72 -28.37 -1.56
CA GLU A 134 -3.33 -29.42 -0.61
C GLU A 134 -1.98 -30.09 -0.97
N LYS A 135 -1.68 -30.22 -2.25
CA LYS A 135 -0.41 -30.82 -2.68
C LYS A 135 0.76 -29.94 -2.26
N GLU A 136 0.68 -28.62 -2.54
CA GLU A 136 1.70 -27.65 -2.13
C GLU A 136 1.86 -27.60 -0.61
N LEU A 137 0.76 -27.72 0.16
CA LEU A 137 0.81 -27.81 1.61
C LEU A 137 1.61 -29.06 2.06
N ASN A 138 1.30 -30.20 1.49
CA ASN A 138 2.01 -31.44 1.81
C ASN A 138 3.47 -31.39 1.38
N ASP A 139 3.78 -30.84 0.20
CA ASP A 139 5.15 -30.67 -0.27
C ASP A 139 5.93 -29.72 0.66
N PHE A 140 5.31 -28.63 1.11
CA PHE A 140 5.89 -27.71 2.09
C PHE A 140 6.15 -28.41 3.44
N LEU A 141 5.17 -29.12 4.00
CA LEU A 141 5.33 -29.84 5.26
C LEU A 141 6.45 -30.88 5.16
N ASN A 142 6.53 -31.62 4.05
CA ASN A 142 7.58 -32.60 3.80
C ASN A 142 8.98 -31.99 3.63
N SER A 143 9.06 -30.72 3.19
CA SER A 143 10.34 -30.01 3.03
C SER A 143 10.97 -29.57 4.35
N LEU A 144 10.20 -29.52 5.44
CA LEU A 144 10.65 -29.06 6.74
C LEU A 144 11.22 -30.19 7.60
N SER A 145 12.33 -29.92 8.28
CA SER A 145 12.82 -30.79 9.35
C SER A 145 11.86 -30.79 10.56
N LYS A 146 11.94 -31.83 11.41
CA LYS A 146 11.12 -31.89 12.63
C LYS A 146 11.32 -30.67 13.53
N GLU A 147 12.55 -30.19 13.65
CA GLU A 147 12.85 -29.00 14.47
C GLU A 147 12.28 -27.72 13.87
N GLN A 148 12.32 -27.55 12.55
CA GLN A 148 11.67 -26.40 11.88
C GLN A 148 10.15 -26.41 12.08
N LYS A 149 9.50 -27.57 11.98
CA LYS A 149 8.07 -27.72 12.28
C LYS A 149 7.74 -27.30 13.71
N LYS A 150 8.55 -27.77 14.67
CA LYS A 150 8.40 -27.38 16.08
C LYS A 150 8.57 -25.88 16.29
N ASP A 151 9.58 -25.24 15.65
CA ASP A 151 9.80 -23.80 15.77
C ASP A 151 8.62 -22.99 15.24
N ILE A 152 8.08 -23.35 14.08
CA ILE A 152 6.89 -22.71 13.51
C ILE A 152 5.70 -22.86 14.47
N ILE A 153 5.46 -24.05 15.01
CA ILE A 153 4.37 -24.29 15.97
C ILE A 153 4.56 -23.45 17.23
N LYS A 154 5.77 -23.43 17.81
CA LYS A 154 6.05 -22.63 19.02
C LYS A 154 5.74 -21.16 18.83
N ARG A 155 6.12 -20.59 17.69
CA ARG A 155 5.88 -19.16 17.37
C ARG A 155 4.41 -18.86 17.08
N SER A 156 3.68 -19.81 16.49
CA SER A 156 2.30 -19.63 16.06
C SER A 156 1.28 -19.95 17.15
N LEU A 157 1.63 -20.81 18.11
CA LEU A 157 0.68 -21.36 19.09
C LEU A 157 0.00 -20.29 19.96
N PRO A 158 0.70 -19.27 20.48
CA PRO A 158 0.05 -18.21 21.27
C PRO A 158 -1.05 -17.51 20.47
N THR A 159 -0.79 -17.14 19.21
CA THR A 159 -1.77 -16.53 18.33
C THR A 159 -2.94 -17.45 18.04
N TRP A 160 -2.66 -18.74 17.80
CA TRP A 160 -3.70 -19.74 17.56
C TRP A 160 -4.63 -19.93 18.77
N VAL A 161 -4.08 -19.90 19.99
CA VAL A 161 -4.85 -19.95 21.23
C VAL A 161 -5.73 -18.71 21.38
N ASN A 162 -5.13 -17.52 21.22
CA ASN A 162 -5.84 -16.24 21.40
C ASN A 162 -6.97 -16.06 20.37
N ASN A 163 -6.82 -16.58 19.14
CA ASN A 163 -7.88 -16.53 18.14
C ASN A 163 -9.07 -17.45 18.48
N ARG A 164 -8.86 -18.47 19.28
CA ARG A 164 -9.93 -19.39 19.76
C ARG A 164 -10.57 -18.93 21.06
N ASP A 165 -9.79 -18.29 21.92
CA ASP A 165 -10.24 -17.74 23.19
C ASP A 165 -9.52 -16.41 23.45
N SER A 166 -10.17 -15.29 23.12
CA SER A 166 -9.61 -13.95 23.28
C SER A 166 -9.28 -13.61 24.75
N SER A 167 -9.84 -14.34 25.72
CA SER A 167 -9.53 -14.19 27.14
C SER A 167 -8.22 -14.86 27.56
N ALA A 168 -7.63 -15.71 26.71
CA ALA A 168 -6.40 -16.45 27.02
C ALA A 168 -5.18 -15.51 27.15
N ASN A 169 -5.10 -14.50 26.31
CA ASN A 169 -4.03 -13.47 26.30
C ASN A 169 -2.61 -14.06 26.39
N CYS A 170 -2.35 -15.14 25.65
CA CYS A 170 -1.05 -15.80 25.61
C CYS A 170 -0.07 -15.00 24.73
N MET A 171 1.12 -14.69 25.26
CA MET A 171 2.20 -14.00 24.55
C MET A 171 3.35 -14.95 24.21
N THR A 172 3.51 -16.05 24.94
CA THR A 172 4.59 -17.01 24.76
C THR A 172 4.07 -18.43 24.64
N PHE A 173 4.92 -19.32 24.12
CA PHE A 173 4.62 -20.74 24.00
C PHE A 173 4.33 -21.38 25.36
N GLU A 174 5.10 -21.02 26.40
CA GLU A 174 4.91 -21.52 27.77
C GLU A 174 3.54 -21.11 28.33
N GLN A 175 3.12 -19.87 28.08
CA GLN A 175 1.77 -19.40 28.47
C GLN A 175 0.67 -20.18 27.74
N ALA A 176 0.89 -20.53 26.47
CA ALA A 176 -0.05 -21.37 25.72
C ALA A 176 -0.13 -22.81 26.29
N LEU A 177 1.00 -23.38 26.74
CA LEU A 177 1.01 -24.68 27.41
C LEU A 177 0.27 -24.63 28.75
N GLU A 178 0.47 -23.60 29.58
CA GLU A 178 -0.27 -23.41 30.82
C GLU A 178 -1.79 -23.24 30.56
N TYR A 179 -2.15 -22.51 29.51
CA TYR A 179 -3.54 -22.41 29.08
C TYR A 179 -4.14 -23.78 28.74
N PHE A 180 -3.42 -24.62 27.98
CA PHE A 180 -3.87 -25.97 27.63
C PHE A 180 -4.04 -26.85 28.84
N LYS A 181 -3.12 -26.80 29.81
CA LYS A 181 -3.24 -27.50 31.09
C LYS A 181 -4.47 -27.05 31.87
N ASN A 182 -4.68 -25.73 31.98
CA ASN A 182 -5.83 -25.17 32.70
C ASN A 182 -7.19 -25.52 32.06
N LYS A 183 -7.19 -25.79 30.75
CA LYS A 183 -8.39 -26.29 30.02
C LYS A 183 -8.48 -27.83 30.03
N ASN A 184 -7.58 -28.54 30.71
CA ASN A 184 -7.47 -29.98 30.71
C ASN A 184 -7.28 -30.60 29.32
N TRP A 185 -6.60 -29.88 28.41
CA TRP A 185 -6.27 -30.40 27.09
C TRP A 185 -4.95 -31.18 27.08
N ILE A 186 -4.05 -30.84 28.01
CA ILE A 186 -2.83 -31.60 28.33
C ILE A 186 -2.72 -31.76 29.86
N GLU A 187 -2.04 -32.84 30.32
CA GLU A 187 -1.89 -33.10 31.75
C GLU A 187 -0.80 -32.26 32.38
N GLU A 188 0.28 -31.99 31.67
CA GLU A 188 1.42 -31.23 32.13
C GLU A 188 1.77 -30.09 31.15
N ALA A 189 2.05 -28.88 31.64
CA ALA A 189 2.47 -27.74 30.85
C ALA A 189 3.99 -27.80 30.57
N THR A 190 4.47 -28.91 30.04
CA THR A 190 5.85 -29.11 29.65
C THR A 190 5.94 -29.31 28.13
N GLU A 191 7.05 -28.88 27.55
CA GLU A 191 7.28 -29.07 26.10
C GLU A 191 7.34 -30.52 25.71
N GLU A 192 7.94 -31.40 26.54
CA GLU A 192 8.04 -32.82 26.30
C GLU A 192 6.66 -33.48 26.27
N PHE A 193 5.80 -33.16 27.25
CA PHE A 193 4.44 -33.70 27.31
C PHE A 193 3.63 -33.25 26.11
N PHE A 194 3.72 -31.96 25.75
CA PHE A 194 3.02 -31.41 24.60
C PHE A 194 3.38 -32.14 23.29
N TRP A 195 4.67 -32.35 23.01
CA TRP A 195 5.05 -33.07 21.80
C TRP A 195 4.63 -34.51 21.79
N ASN A 196 4.69 -35.20 22.92
CA ASN A 196 4.22 -36.60 23.04
C ASN A 196 2.70 -36.70 22.81
N ASP A 197 1.93 -35.70 23.32
CA ASP A 197 0.49 -35.61 23.12
C ASP A 197 0.15 -35.38 21.62
N ILE A 198 0.83 -34.46 20.94
CA ILE A 198 0.66 -34.22 19.50
C ILE A 198 0.96 -35.50 18.68
N GLU A 199 2.07 -36.16 18.96
CA GLU A 199 2.44 -37.42 18.24
C GLU A 199 1.35 -38.49 18.43
N SER A 200 0.75 -38.58 19.61
CA SER A 200 -0.34 -39.52 19.88
C SER A 200 -1.65 -39.20 19.14
N LYS A 201 -1.86 -37.93 18.78
CA LYS A 201 -3.10 -37.39 18.17
C LYS A 201 -3.03 -37.19 16.64
N GLY A 202 -2.03 -37.75 15.99
CA GLY A 202 -1.91 -37.72 14.53
C GLY A 202 -0.64 -37.05 14.00
N GLY A 203 0.28 -36.72 14.90
CA GLY A 203 1.63 -36.24 14.57
C GLY A 203 1.75 -34.76 14.29
N ILE A 204 3.01 -34.32 14.24
CA ILE A 204 3.38 -32.90 14.11
C ILE A 204 2.90 -32.29 12.78
N ASP A 205 2.86 -33.04 11.69
CA ASP A 205 2.49 -32.56 10.36
C ASP A 205 1.02 -32.17 10.30
N ARG A 206 0.17 -33.02 10.87
CA ARG A 206 -1.26 -32.74 10.97
C ARG A 206 -1.51 -31.46 11.80
N PHE A 207 -0.86 -31.38 12.97
CA PHE A 207 -1.06 -30.24 13.86
C PHE A 207 -0.54 -28.93 13.25
N LEU A 208 0.61 -28.96 12.60
CA LEU A 208 1.14 -27.81 11.88
C LEU A 208 0.21 -27.40 10.73
N GLY A 209 -0.29 -28.36 9.94
CA GLY A 209 -1.27 -28.09 8.89
C GLY A 209 -2.54 -27.41 9.41
N GLU A 210 -3.06 -27.87 10.56
CA GLU A 210 -4.21 -27.22 11.22
C GLU A 210 -3.90 -25.78 11.65
N ILE A 211 -2.72 -25.52 12.20
CA ILE A 211 -2.27 -24.16 12.57
C ILE A 211 -2.19 -23.26 11.32
N LEU A 212 -1.55 -23.75 10.25
CA LEU A 212 -1.39 -22.98 9.02
C LEU A 212 -2.72 -22.59 8.40
N VAL A 213 -3.66 -23.53 8.32
CA VAL A 213 -5.02 -23.26 7.80
C VAL A 213 -5.78 -22.29 8.71
N ASN A 214 -5.70 -22.44 10.03
CA ASN A 214 -6.45 -21.60 10.95
C ASN A 214 -5.94 -20.16 11.05
N LEU A 215 -4.62 -19.96 10.92
CA LEU A 215 -4.01 -18.63 11.11
C LEU A 215 -3.77 -17.88 9.81
N TYR A 216 -3.43 -18.58 8.73
CA TYR A 216 -2.87 -17.97 7.53
C TYR A 216 -3.69 -18.22 6.27
N LEU A 217 -4.83 -18.93 6.36
CA LEU A 217 -5.73 -19.10 5.22
C LEU A 217 -6.53 -17.82 4.97
N ASP A 218 -6.27 -17.19 3.85
CA ASP A 218 -7.15 -16.17 3.30
C ASP A 218 -8.43 -16.83 2.75
N ARG A 219 -9.54 -16.57 3.41
CA ARG A 219 -10.84 -17.18 3.07
C ARG A 219 -11.41 -16.67 1.74
N VAL A 220 -10.93 -15.55 1.23
CA VAL A 220 -11.38 -14.97 -0.06
C VAL A 220 -10.64 -15.64 -1.21
N THR A 221 -9.33 -15.77 -1.10
CA THR A 221 -8.49 -16.35 -2.16
C THR A 221 -8.28 -17.84 -2.03
N GLY A 222 -8.59 -18.43 -0.87
CA GLY A 222 -8.34 -19.84 -0.56
C GLY A 222 -6.84 -20.20 -0.43
N LYS A 223 -5.96 -19.21 -0.28
CA LYS A 223 -4.51 -19.40 -0.21
C LYS A 223 -4.01 -19.24 1.22
N ILE A 224 -3.04 -20.05 1.62
CA ILE A 224 -2.28 -19.84 2.85
C ILE A 224 -1.16 -18.86 2.52
N ASN A 225 -1.05 -17.77 3.28
CA ASN A 225 -0.02 -16.76 3.10
C ASN A 225 0.66 -16.44 4.43
N GLY A 226 1.92 -16.79 4.56
CA GLY A 226 2.72 -16.59 5.78
C GLY A 226 3.38 -15.22 5.91
N TYR A 227 3.05 -14.27 5.05
CA TYR A 227 3.63 -12.93 5.11
C TYR A 227 2.63 -11.85 4.68
N ILE A 228 2.89 -10.62 5.08
CA ILE A 228 2.11 -9.44 4.71
C ILE A 228 3.02 -8.49 3.92
N VAL A 229 2.55 -8.05 2.75
CA VAL A 229 3.20 -6.98 1.99
C VAL A 229 2.59 -5.64 2.38
N THR A 230 3.46 -4.70 2.73
CA THR A 230 3.07 -3.31 3.03
C THR A 230 3.66 -2.40 1.97
N ASN A 231 2.83 -1.64 1.30
CA ASN A 231 3.23 -0.69 0.27
C ASN A 231 3.89 0.59 0.85
N PRO A 232 4.42 1.51 0.02
CA PRO A 232 5.04 2.75 0.48
C PRO A 232 4.16 3.66 1.36
N ASP A 233 2.84 3.56 1.27
CA ASP A 233 1.88 4.28 2.14
C ASP A 233 1.60 3.57 3.46
N ASN A 234 2.35 2.50 3.79
CA ASN A 234 2.17 1.63 4.94
C ASN A 234 0.79 0.90 4.98
N LYS A 235 0.20 0.62 3.82
CA LYS A 235 -1.01 -0.19 3.68
C LYS A 235 -0.66 -1.62 3.30
N GLU A 236 -1.46 -2.58 3.74
CA GLU A 236 -1.39 -3.96 3.27
C GLU A 236 -1.82 -4.02 1.81
N SER A 237 -0.86 -4.03 0.92
CA SER A 237 -1.06 -4.12 -0.52
C SER A 237 0.25 -4.51 -1.20
N ASN A 238 0.16 -5.35 -2.21
CA ASN A 238 1.29 -5.67 -3.10
C ASN A 238 1.46 -4.67 -4.26
N THR A 239 0.58 -3.66 -4.35
CA THR A 239 0.62 -2.65 -5.41
C THR A 239 0.75 -1.24 -4.85
N TYR A 240 1.36 -0.35 -5.65
CA TYR A 240 1.47 1.06 -5.35
C TYR A 240 1.56 1.89 -6.63
N THR A 241 0.84 3.00 -6.68
CA THR A 241 0.90 3.95 -7.80
C THR A 241 1.82 5.10 -7.44
N ALA A 242 2.98 5.16 -8.10
CA ALA A 242 3.95 6.23 -7.94
C ALA A 242 3.58 7.40 -8.87
N MET A 243 3.19 8.52 -8.29
CA MET A 243 2.84 9.76 -9.01
C MET A 243 4.02 10.71 -9.15
N ASP A 244 5.15 10.42 -8.55
CA ASP A 244 6.38 11.21 -8.54
C ASP A 244 7.60 10.35 -8.83
N ASN A 245 8.66 10.97 -9.34
CA ASN A 245 9.98 10.35 -9.34
C ASN A 245 10.52 10.29 -7.91
N GLY A 246 11.10 9.16 -7.54
CA GLY A 246 11.58 8.96 -6.18
C GLY A 246 11.90 7.52 -5.86
N THR A 247 12.24 7.29 -4.60
CA THR A 247 12.50 5.95 -4.06
C THR A 247 11.31 5.49 -3.23
N TYR A 248 10.74 4.36 -3.60
CA TYR A 248 9.57 3.76 -2.96
C TYR A 248 9.96 2.46 -2.27
N ALA A 249 9.53 2.27 -1.04
CA ALA A 249 9.90 1.11 -0.23
C ALA A 249 8.68 0.22 0.05
N PHE A 250 8.73 -1.02 -0.40
CA PHE A 250 7.82 -2.06 0.04
C PHE A 250 8.43 -2.81 1.22
N LYS A 251 7.60 -3.15 2.19
CA LYS A 251 7.98 -3.95 3.35
C LYS A 251 7.23 -5.28 3.30
N VAL A 252 7.93 -6.36 3.60
CA VAL A 252 7.35 -7.69 3.71
C VAL A 252 7.60 -8.19 5.12
N LYS A 253 6.54 -8.41 5.89
CA LYS A 253 6.60 -8.93 7.25
C LYS A 253 6.34 -10.43 7.24
N ASP A 254 7.31 -11.19 7.70
CA ASP A 254 7.14 -12.62 8.00
C ASP A 254 6.27 -12.76 9.25
N LEU A 255 5.15 -13.45 9.14
CA LEU A 255 4.18 -13.60 10.23
C LEU A 255 4.63 -14.59 11.32
N ILE A 256 5.59 -15.48 11.00
CA ILE A 256 6.14 -16.44 11.95
C ILE A 256 7.24 -15.80 12.80
N THR A 257 8.20 -15.16 12.14
CA THR A 257 9.37 -14.58 12.81
C THR A 257 9.14 -13.15 13.28
N GLY A 258 8.13 -12.48 12.71
CA GLY A 258 7.89 -11.04 12.91
C GLY A 258 8.89 -10.15 12.18
N LYS A 259 9.87 -10.73 11.48
CA LYS A 259 10.92 -9.98 10.78
C LYS A 259 10.35 -9.22 9.59
N ILE A 260 10.85 -8.01 9.37
CA ILE A 260 10.44 -7.14 8.27
C ILE A 260 11.59 -7.00 7.28
N TYR A 261 11.32 -7.32 6.04
CA TYR A 261 12.24 -7.15 4.91
C TYR A 261 11.79 -5.94 4.08
N THR A 262 12.73 -5.12 3.62
CA THR A 262 12.43 -3.91 2.86
C THR A 262 13.08 -3.97 1.48
N LYS A 263 12.29 -3.72 0.44
CA LYS A 263 12.78 -3.53 -0.93
C LYS A 263 12.48 -2.13 -1.39
N LYS A 264 13.53 -1.39 -1.75
CA LYS A 264 13.43 -0.06 -2.35
C LYS A 264 13.43 -0.16 -3.87
N VAL A 265 12.59 0.64 -4.51
CA VAL A 265 12.47 0.73 -5.97
C VAL A 265 12.62 2.19 -6.38
N GLN A 266 13.56 2.46 -7.28
CA GLN A 266 13.73 3.78 -7.86
C GLN A 266 12.79 3.97 -9.05
N VAL A 267 11.98 5.02 -9.02
CA VAL A 267 11.15 5.49 -10.14
C VAL A 267 11.75 6.80 -10.65
N THR A 268 12.03 6.85 -11.95
CA THR A 268 12.69 8.02 -12.59
C THR A 268 11.98 8.46 -13.88
N ASN A 269 10.87 7.82 -14.22
CA ASN A 269 10.19 7.98 -15.50
C ASN A 269 8.76 8.50 -15.37
N VAL A 270 8.39 9.09 -14.22
CA VAL A 270 7.14 9.85 -14.11
C VAL A 270 7.36 11.21 -14.76
N ASP A 271 6.59 11.49 -15.80
CA ASP A 271 6.61 12.77 -16.51
C ASP A 271 5.34 13.55 -16.17
N LYS A 272 5.51 14.68 -15.46
CA LYS A 272 4.39 15.55 -15.06
C LYS A 272 4.00 16.56 -16.13
N ASP A 273 4.86 16.76 -17.11
CA ASP A 273 4.62 17.66 -18.25
C ASP A 273 4.08 16.91 -19.47
N ILE A 274 3.76 15.63 -19.29
CA ILE A 274 3.24 14.80 -20.36
C ILE A 274 1.95 15.37 -20.94
N VAL A 275 1.90 15.45 -22.27
CA VAL A 275 0.67 15.80 -22.99
C VAL A 275 -0.07 14.51 -23.34
N VAL A 276 -1.28 14.36 -22.82
CA VAL A 276 -2.18 13.24 -23.05
C VAL A 276 -3.35 13.73 -23.89
N GLU A 277 -3.29 13.47 -25.19
CA GLU A 277 -4.42 13.65 -26.10
C GLU A 277 -5.32 12.40 -26.07
N PRO A 278 -6.64 12.53 -26.27
CA PRO A 278 -7.51 11.38 -26.36
C PRO A 278 -7.20 10.53 -27.59
N GLU A 279 -7.31 9.20 -27.49
CA GLU A 279 -7.16 8.29 -28.64
C GLU A 279 -8.25 8.54 -29.69
N ASN A 280 -9.47 8.80 -29.23
CA ASN A 280 -10.60 9.18 -30.08
C ASN A 280 -11.29 10.43 -29.47
N ILE A 281 -11.13 11.57 -30.12
CA ILE A 281 -11.70 12.84 -29.67
C ILE A 281 -13.23 12.82 -29.70
N ALA A 282 -13.84 12.02 -30.57
CA ALA A 282 -15.31 11.92 -30.67
C ALA A 282 -15.96 11.29 -29.43
N ASP A 283 -15.17 10.61 -28.59
CA ASP A 283 -15.65 10.06 -27.34
C ASP A 283 -15.80 11.11 -26.24
N TRP A 284 -15.35 12.33 -26.48
CA TRP A 284 -15.36 13.41 -25.50
C TRP A 284 -16.24 14.58 -25.94
N GLU A 285 -17.05 15.08 -25.00
CA GLU A 285 -17.66 16.39 -25.09
C GLU A 285 -16.92 17.35 -24.17
N TYR A 286 -16.82 18.59 -24.58
CA TYR A 286 -16.12 19.61 -23.83
C TYR A 286 -16.60 21.03 -24.17
N THR A 287 -16.36 21.98 -23.28
CA THR A 287 -16.51 23.41 -23.51
C THR A 287 -15.16 24.08 -23.54
N GLU A 288 -15.03 25.09 -24.37
CA GLU A 288 -13.88 25.99 -24.36
C GLU A 288 -14.20 27.16 -23.43
N GLU A 289 -13.30 27.44 -22.50
CA GLU A 289 -13.43 28.54 -21.57
C GLU A 289 -12.85 29.81 -22.17
N ASP A 290 -13.22 30.99 -21.60
CA ASP A 290 -12.77 32.32 -22.08
C ASP A 290 -11.25 32.49 -22.06
N ASP A 291 -10.52 31.75 -21.18
CA ASP A 291 -9.07 31.73 -21.09
C ASP A 291 -8.38 30.78 -22.08
N GLY A 292 -9.17 30.13 -22.95
CA GLY A 292 -8.70 29.19 -23.95
C GLY A 292 -8.39 27.79 -23.41
N THR A 293 -8.72 27.51 -22.16
CA THR A 293 -8.66 26.14 -21.59
C THR A 293 -9.93 25.35 -21.86
N ILE A 294 -9.94 24.09 -21.48
CA ILE A 294 -11.06 23.16 -21.71
C ILE A 294 -11.58 22.63 -20.39
N THR A 295 -12.92 22.58 -20.29
CA THR A 295 -13.66 21.80 -19.31
C THR A 295 -14.27 20.59 -20.01
N LEU A 296 -13.93 19.38 -19.59
CA LEU A 296 -14.56 18.14 -20.06
C LEU A 296 -15.97 18.02 -19.50
N THR A 297 -16.95 17.77 -20.36
CA THR A 297 -18.36 17.72 -19.95
C THR A 297 -18.98 16.33 -20.09
N SER A 298 -18.45 15.45 -20.95
CA SER A 298 -18.95 14.09 -21.09
C SER A 298 -17.92 13.17 -21.75
N TYR A 299 -18.00 11.87 -21.41
CA TYR A 299 -17.31 10.78 -22.08
C TYR A 299 -18.34 9.77 -22.61
N LYS A 300 -18.18 9.37 -23.88
CA LYS A 300 -19.11 8.48 -24.61
C LYS A 300 -18.46 7.18 -25.07
N GLY A 301 -17.18 6.99 -24.79
CA GLY A 301 -16.45 5.78 -25.16
C GLY A 301 -16.92 4.56 -24.36
N THR A 302 -16.41 3.40 -24.75
CA THR A 302 -16.78 2.10 -24.17
C THR A 302 -15.62 1.41 -23.43
N ASP A 303 -14.52 2.14 -23.18
CA ASP A 303 -13.36 1.60 -22.51
C ASP A 303 -13.65 1.25 -21.05
N THR A 304 -13.10 0.14 -20.59
CA THR A 304 -13.17 -0.23 -19.16
C THR A 304 -12.16 0.51 -18.30
N THR A 305 -11.09 1.02 -18.94
CA THR A 305 -10.08 1.91 -18.32
C THR A 305 -10.05 3.21 -19.07
N VAL A 306 -10.38 4.31 -18.42
CA VAL A 306 -10.45 5.64 -19.04
C VAL A 306 -9.29 6.49 -18.52
N ILE A 307 -8.45 6.97 -19.43
CA ILE A 307 -7.44 7.99 -19.13
C ILE A 307 -8.01 9.35 -19.53
N ILE A 308 -8.26 10.19 -18.53
CA ILE A 308 -8.77 11.56 -18.75
C ILE A 308 -7.67 12.37 -19.41
N PRO A 309 -7.87 12.91 -20.64
CA PRO A 309 -6.85 13.67 -21.34
C PRO A 309 -6.60 15.03 -20.67
N ASN A 310 -5.38 15.52 -20.75
CA ASN A 310 -5.02 16.87 -20.29
C ASN A 310 -4.84 17.86 -21.44
N SER A 311 -5.05 17.42 -22.66
CA SER A 311 -5.04 18.23 -23.88
C SER A 311 -6.08 17.73 -24.87
N ILE A 312 -6.74 18.62 -25.56
CA ILE A 312 -7.62 18.35 -26.72
C ILE A 312 -7.32 19.38 -27.80
N ASN A 313 -6.89 18.90 -28.96
CA ASN A 313 -6.47 19.75 -30.08
C ASN A 313 -5.41 20.80 -29.68
N GLY A 314 -4.47 20.42 -28.79
CA GLY A 314 -3.42 21.29 -28.29
C GLY A 314 -3.87 22.31 -27.24
N LYS A 315 -5.16 22.32 -26.84
CA LYS A 315 -5.68 23.16 -25.75
C LYS A 315 -5.66 22.38 -24.43
N LYS A 316 -5.25 23.04 -23.35
CA LYS A 316 -5.13 22.41 -22.04
C LYS A 316 -6.49 22.11 -21.43
N VAL A 317 -6.70 20.88 -20.99
CA VAL A 317 -7.83 20.48 -20.16
C VAL A 317 -7.50 20.80 -18.70
N LYS A 318 -8.32 21.64 -18.06
CA LYS A 318 -8.13 22.08 -16.68
C LYS A 318 -9.15 21.53 -15.72
N LYS A 319 -10.35 21.24 -16.21
CA LYS A 319 -11.49 20.86 -15.39
C LYS A 319 -12.23 19.64 -15.92
N ILE A 320 -12.84 18.93 -15.00
CA ILE A 320 -13.82 17.90 -15.25
C ILE A 320 -15.16 18.40 -14.71
N SER A 321 -16.14 18.57 -15.57
CA SER A 321 -17.45 19.09 -15.20
C SER A 321 -18.24 18.08 -14.38
N GLY A 322 -19.00 18.60 -13.44
CA GLY A 322 -20.03 17.91 -12.69
C GLY A 322 -21.35 18.68 -12.74
N ASP A 323 -22.17 18.56 -11.70
CA ASP A 323 -23.35 19.41 -11.56
C ASP A 323 -22.96 20.78 -10.98
N THR A 324 -23.07 21.83 -11.78
CA THR A 324 -22.81 23.20 -11.36
C THR A 324 -24.09 23.95 -10.97
N THR A 325 -25.26 23.31 -11.09
CA THR A 325 -26.54 24.05 -10.95
C THR A 325 -26.96 24.25 -9.50
N GLY A 326 -26.31 23.60 -8.53
CA GLY A 326 -26.61 23.75 -7.10
C GLY A 326 -28.09 23.49 -6.77
N SER A 327 -28.80 22.80 -7.63
CA SER A 327 -30.23 22.55 -7.50
C SER A 327 -30.49 21.50 -6.45
N THR A 328 -30.95 21.92 -5.27
CA THR A 328 -31.54 21.05 -4.25
C THR A 328 -32.91 20.46 -4.69
N ALA A 329 -33.30 20.63 -5.93
CA ALA A 329 -34.56 20.14 -6.47
C ALA A 329 -34.47 18.64 -6.78
N SER A 330 -34.96 17.87 -5.83
CA SER A 330 -35.47 16.51 -5.99
C SER A 330 -34.84 15.63 -7.10
N HIS A 331 -33.74 14.94 -6.78
CA HIS A 331 -33.38 13.60 -7.27
C HIS A 331 -33.54 13.22 -8.75
N ALA A 332 -33.65 14.14 -9.69
CA ALA A 332 -34.10 13.83 -11.03
C ALA A 332 -33.07 13.94 -12.16
N GLN A 333 -31.87 14.45 -11.90
CA GLN A 333 -30.82 14.56 -12.93
C GLN A 333 -29.44 14.34 -12.31
N TYR A 334 -28.93 13.13 -12.39
CA TYR A 334 -27.58 12.78 -11.99
C TYR A 334 -26.60 13.18 -13.08
N PHE A 335 -25.68 14.09 -12.79
CA PHE A 335 -24.71 14.61 -13.74
C PHE A 335 -23.32 14.02 -13.47
N SER A 336 -23.14 12.81 -13.92
CA SER A 336 -21.79 12.25 -14.04
C SER A 336 -21.21 12.59 -15.41
N ILE A 337 -19.89 12.71 -15.53
CA ILE A 337 -19.17 12.84 -16.80
C ILE A 337 -19.53 11.73 -17.80
N TRP A 338 -20.08 10.61 -17.31
CA TRP A 338 -20.50 9.48 -18.13
C TRP A 338 -21.82 9.72 -18.80
N ASN A 339 -21.77 10.11 -20.08
CA ASN A 339 -22.88 10.09 -21.04
C ASN A 339 -24.21 10.68 -20.58
N LYS A 340 -24.28 12.02 -20.48
CA LYS A 340 -25.52 12.77 -20.26
C LYS A 340 -26.63 12.42 -21.28
N SER A 341 -26.32 11.93 -22.48
CA SER A 341 -27.28 11.65 -23.53
C SER A 341 -28.07 10.34 -23.34
N ILE A 342 -27.55 9.37 -22.59
CA ILE A 342 -28.26 8.11 -22.30
C ILE A 342 -29.32 8.30 -21.20
N CYS A 343 -29.13 9.30 -20.34
CA CYS A 343 -30.07 9.65 -19.27
C CYS A 343 -31.22 10.56 -19.74
N ASN A 344 -31.25 11.02 -20.98
CA ASN A 344 -32.30 11.89 -21.51
C ASN A 344 -33.59 11.10 -21.78
N GLY A 345 -34.32 10.90 -20.71
CA GLY A 345 -35.75 10.59 -20.74
C GLY A 345 -36.11 9.14 -21.03
N ASN A 346 -36.78 8.52 -20.10
CA ASN A 346 -37.66 7.35 -20.12
C ASN A 346 -37.13 6.03 -19.50
N GLU A 347 -35.92 5.91 -18.98
CA GLU A 347 -35.58 4.72 -18.22
C GLU A 347 -35.15 5.06 -16.75
N HIS A 348 -35.77 6.09 -16.15
CA HIS A 348 -35.81 6.22 -14.71
C HIS A 348 -36.91 5.32 -14.18
N ASP A 349 -36.54 4.13 -13.72
CA ASP A 349 -37.40 3.40 -12.82
C ASP A 349 -37.37 4.10 -11.44
N ASN A 350 -38.30 5.06 -11.27
CA ASN A 350 -38.48 5.84 -10.05
C ASN A 350 -38.80 4.99 -8.81
N ALA A 351 -38.96 3.68 -8.97
CA ALA A 351 -39.30 2.75 -7.88
C ALA A 351 -38.08 2.04 -7.28
N SER A 352 -36.90 2.04 -7.94
CA SER A 352 -35.72 1.32 -7.51
C SER A 352 -34.40 2.09 -7.64
N GLY A 353 -34.42 3.42 -7.80
CA GLY A 353 -33.20 4.21 -7.94
C GLY A 353 -32.45 3.89 -9.25
N GLY A 354 -33.15 4.06 -10.39
CA GLY A 354 -32.60 3.72 -11.71
C GLY A 354 -31.34 4.49 -12.05
N TYR A 355 -30.31 3.75 -12.32
CA TYR A 355 -28.98 4.26 -12.72
C TYR A 355 -28.88 4.38 -14.23
N CYS A 356 -28.09 5.33 -14.73
CA CYS A 356 -27.79 5.42 -16.16
C CYS A 356 -27.00 4.20 -16.63
N LYS A 357 -27.49 3.47 -17.65
CA LYS A 357 -26.76 2.37 -18.28
C LYS A 357 -25.43 2.88 -18.86
N GLY A 358 -24.32 2.24 -18.53
CA GLY A 358 -22.97 2.59 -19.01
C GLY A 358 -22.00 3.03 -17.91
N GLN A 359 -22.49 3.39 -16.73
CA GLN A 359 -21.65 3.71 -15.57
C GLN A 359 -21.02 2.47 -14.90
N ASP A 360 -21.54 1.30 -15.18
CA ASP A 360 -21.13 0.01 -14.62
C ASP A 360 -20.01 -0.69 -15.40
N THR A 361 -19.67 -0.21 -16.59
CA THR A 361 -18.62 -0.82 -17.44
C THR A 361 -17.23 -0.27 -17.18
N ILE A 362 -17.10 0.97 -16.72
CA ILE A 362 -15.81 1.61 -16.45
C ILE A 362 -15.34 1.18 -15.07
N THR A 363 -14.20 0.47 -15.04
CA THR A 363 -13.64 -0.09 -13.80
C THR A 363 -12.47 0.70 -13.27
N LYS A 364 -11.78 1.46 -14.13
CA LYS A 364 -10.61 2.26 -13.75
C LYS A 364 -10.63 3.62 -14.44
N VAL A 365 -10.31 4.66 -13.69
CA VAL A 365 -10.12 6.02 -14.20
C VAL A 365 -8.79 6.58 -13.75
N VAL A 366 -8.08 7.21 -14.68
CA VAL A 366 -6.81 7.91 -14.43
C VAL A 366 -6.96 9.36 -14.83
N ILE A 367 -6.77 10.28 -13.89
CA ILE A 367 -6.73 11.72 -14.17
C ILE A 367 -5.30 12.12 -14.50
N SER A 368 -5.08 12.56 -15.73
CA SER A 368 -3.76 12.97 -16.21
C SER A 368 -3.24 14.24 -15.49
N PRO A 369 -1.91 14.42 -15.40
CA PRO A 369 -1.32 15.64 -14.90
C PRO A 369 -1.77 16.87 -15.72
N GLY A 370 -2.00 18.00 -15.05
CA GLY A 370 -2.44 19.25 -15.70
C GLY A 370 -3.92 19.59 -15.42
N ILE A 371 -4.74 18.59 -15.06
CA ILE A 371 -6.11 18.84 -14.58
C ILE A 371 -6.04 19.36 -13.14
N GLU A 372 -6.74 20.44 -12.86
CA GLU A 372 -6.66 21.21 -11.61
C GLU A 372 -7.93 21.07 -10.75
N GLU A 373 -9.09 20.89 -11.39
CA GLU A 373 -10.39 20.87 -10.72
C GLU A 373 -11.26 19.70 -11.20
N ILE A 374 -11.90 19.04 -10.24
CA ILE A 374 -13.01 18.09 -10.44
C ILE A 374 -14.21 18.73 -9.78
N GLU A 375 -15.25 19.03 -10.56
CA GLU A 375 -16.46 19.69 -10.05
C GLU A 375 -17.32 18.72 -9.23
N ALA A 376 -18.32 19.26 -8.55
CA ALA A 376 -19.25 18.48 -7.73
C ALA A 376 -19.94 17.38 -8.57
N GLU A 377 -20.15 16.21 -7.96
CA GLU A 377 -20.89 15.08 -8.56
C GLU A 377 -20.28 14.50 -9.85
N ALA A 378 -19.06 14.88 -10.26
CA ALA A 378 -18.46 14.53 -11.55
C ALA A 378 -18.41 13.01 -11.83
N PHE A 379 -18.25 12.18 -10.81
CA PHE A 379 -18.21 10.71 -10.89
C PHE A 379 -19.28 10.05 -10.02
N GLU A 380 -20.30 10.82 -9.62
CA GLU A 380 -21.41 10.30 -8.82
C GLU A 380 -22.03 9.04 -9.45
N LEU A 381 -22.36 8.04 -8.61
CA LEU A 381 -22.97 6.77 -9.02
C LEU A 381 -22.22 5.98 -10.10
N SER A 382 -20.92 6.19 -10.24
CA SER A 382 -20.07 5.35 -11.10
C SER A 382 -19.93 3.95 -10.50
N THR A 383 -21.00 3.15 -10.59
CA THR A 383 -21.11 1.86 -9.86
C THR A 383 -20.13 0.80 -10.35
N GLY A 384 -19.62 0.88 -11.59
CA GLY A 384 -18.59 -0.01 -12.12
C GLY A 384 -17.19 0.32 -11.61
N LEU A 385 -16.97 1.57 -11.17
CA LEU A 385 -15.64 2.08 -10.83
C LEU A 385 -15.04 1.35 -9.62
N GLN A 386 -13.89 0.73 -9.80
CA GLN A 386 -13.14 0.00 -8.77
C GLN A 386 -11.86 0.70 -8.35
N GLU A 387 -11.23 1.44 -9.27
CA GLU A 387 -9.98 2.13 -9.04
C GLU A 387 -10.00 3.54 -9.64
N MET A 388 -9.56 4.53 -8.84
CA MET A 388 -9.42 5.92 -9.25
C MET A 388 -8.01 6.43 -8.95
N ILE A 389 -7.31 6.93 -9.96
CA ILE A 389 -5.99 7.54 -9.84
C ILE A 389 -6.12 9.04 -10.11
N ILE A 390 -5.91 9.86 -9.09
CA ILE A 390 -6.03 11.32 -9.18
C ILE A 390 -4.64 11.93 -9.18
N SER A 391 -4.30 12.67 -10.25
CA SER A 391 -3.02 13.38 -10.34
C SER A 391 -2.83 14.40 -9.22
N ASP A 392 -1.58 14.56 -8.77
CA ASP A 392 -1.21 15.59 -7.79
C ASP A 392 -1.32 17.04 -8.33
N THR A 393 -1.80 17.23 -9.56
CA THR A 393 -2.15 18.58 -10.09
C THR A 393 -3.56 19.02 -9.68
N VAL A 394 -4.42 18.09 -9.28
CA VAL A 394 -5.77 18.41 -8.80
C VAL A 394 -5.68 19.07 -7.43
N VAL A 395 -6.17 20.32 -7.36
CA VAL A 395 -6.15 21.15 -6.15
C VAL A 395 -7.54 21.37 -5.57
N LYS A 396 -8.59 21.01 -6.34
CA LYS A 396 -9.98 21.15 -5.91
C LYS A 396 -10.81 19.96 -6.35
N MET A 397 -11.62 19.45 -5.44
CA MET A 397 -12.57 18.37 -5.67
C MET A 397 -13.90 18.76 -5.01
N GLY A 398 -14.97 18.80 -5.83
CA GLY A 398 -16.29 19.22 -5.39
C GLY A 398 -16.97 18.21 -4.47
N GLU A 399 -18.07 18.62 -3.88
CA GLU A 399 -18.89 17.75 -3.04
C GLU A 399 -19.46 16.57 -3.84
N ARG A 400 -19.71 15.46 -3.17
CA ARG A 400 -20.33 14.25 -3.75
C ARG A 400 -19.62 13.69 -4.99
N THR A 401 -18.38 14.09 -5.28
CA THR A 401 -17.65 13.68 -6.50
C THR A 401 -17.72 12.18 -6.76
N PHE A 402 -17.62 11.32 -5.75
CA PHE A 402 -17.69 9.85 -5.84
C PHE A 402 -18.86 9.27 -5.04
N TRP A 403 -19.87 10.07 -4.74
CA TRP A 403 -21.04 9.58 -4.00
C TRP A 403 -21.68 8.36 -4.70
N GLY A 404 -21.89 7.28 -3.95
CA GLY A 404 -22.53 6.06 -4.47
C GLY A 404 -21.69 5.23 -5.44
N CYS A 405 -20.36 5.47 -5.52
CA CYS A 405 -19.42 4.59 -6.24
C CYS A 405 -19.24 3.28 -5.47
N LYS A 406 -20.27 2.43 -5.47
CA LYS A 406 -20.38 1.25 -4.59
C LYS A 406 -19.23 0.26 -4.73
N ASN A 407 -18.64 0.11 -5.91
CA ASN A 407 -17.55 -0.82 -6.17
C ASN A 407 -16.15 -0.20 -6.03
N LEU A 408 -16.05 1.09 -5.67
CA LEU A 408 -14.75 1.76 -5.51
C LEU A 408 -13.99 1.16 -4.33
N LYS A 409 -12.87 0.49 -4.63
CA LYS A 409 -11.98 -0.17 -3.64
C LYS A 409 -10.74 0.63 -3.38
N LYS A 410 -10.19 1.27 -4.44
CA LYS A 410 -8.94 2.00 -4.41
C LYS A 410 -9.11 3.41 -4.94
N VAL A 411 -8.65 4.38 -4.16
CA VAL A 411 -8.51 5.76 -4.60
C VAL A 411 -7.22 6.34 -4.01
N ASN A 412 -6.37 6.96 -4.86
CA ASN A 412 -5.34 7.84 -4.36
C ASN A 412 -5.83 9.28 -4.45
N ILE A 413 -5.78 9.99 -3.34
CA ILE A 413 -6.17 11.41 -3.27
C ILE A 413 -4.94 12.26 -3.63
N SER A 414 -5.14 13.32 -4.42
CA SER A 414 -4.08 14.29 -4.73
C SER A 414 -3.43 14.85 -3.44
N LYS A 415 -2.11 14.85 -3.41
CA LYS A 415 -1.33 15.40 -2.29
C LYS A 415 -1.35 16.91 -2.22
N LYS A 416 -2.06 17.59 -3.12
CA LYS A 416 -2.25 19.05 -3.10
C LYS A 416 -3.63 19.50 -2.61
N LEU A 417 -4.54 18.56 -2.37
CA LEU A 417 -5.82 18.90 -1.75
C LEU A 417 -5.61 19.35 -0.32
N ASP A 418 -6.25 20.45 0.06
CA ASP A 418 -6.33 20.95 1.43
C ASP A 418 -7.69 20.69 2.08
N THR A 419 -8.70 20.36 1.27
CA THR A 419 -10.07 20.08 1.69
C THR A 419 -10.60 18.83 1.01
N ILE A 420 -11.22 17.94 1.78
CA ILE A 420 -12.07 16.86 1.28
C ILE A 420 -13.50 17.31 1.50
N SER A 421 -14.17 17.65 0.39
CA SER A 421 -15.50 18.26 0.40
C SER A 421 -16.59 17.29 0.89
N SER A 422 -17.75 17.85 1.20
CA SER A 422 -18.87 17.10 1.78
C SER A 422 -19.26 15.89 0.93
N SER A 423 -19.48 14.75 1.61
CA SER A 423 -19.98 13.51 1.04
C SER A 423 -19.20 12.95 -0.16
N VAL A 424 -17.93 13.36 -0.35
CA VAL A 424 -17.12 12.95 -1.53
C VAL A 424 -17.10 11.45 -1.74
N PHE A 425 -16.98 10.65 -0.69
CA PHE A 425 -16.94 9.18 -0.74
C PHE A 425 -18.17 8.53 -0.09
N ALA A 426 -19.23 9.30 0.18
CA ALA A 426 -20.41 8.73 0.81
C ALA A 426 -21.01 7.59 -0.04
N SER A 427 -21.46 6.52 0.61
CA SER A 427 -21.97 5.28 0.01
C SER A 427 -20.97 4.55 -0.92
N CYS A 428 -19.67 4.76 -0.75
CA CYS A 428 -18.62 3.92 -1.34
C CYS A 428 -18.48 2.62 -0.52
N THR A 429 -19.48 1.75 -0.58
CA THR A 429 -19.62 0.59 0.34
C THR A 429 -18.46 -0.39 0.27
N ASN A 430 -17.76 -0.52 -0.86
CA ASN A 430 -16.60 -1.39 -1.03
C ASN A 430 -15.24 -0.70 -0.79
N LEU A 431 -15.21 0.55 -0.32
CA LEU A 431 -13.95 1.25 -0.01
C LEU A 431 -13.30 0.64 1.22
N GLU A 432 -12.26 -0.15 1.03
CA GLU A 432 -11.57 -0.89 2.10
C GLU A 432 -10.57 -0.03 2.86
N SER A 433 -9.91 0.90 2.17
CA SER A 433 -8.89 1.77 2.77
C SER A 433 -8.68 3.04 1.97
N ILE A 434 -8.34 4.12 2.65
CA ILE A 434 -8.00 5.40 2.02
C ILE A 434 -6.87 6.07 2.82
N THR A 435 -5.96 6.75 2.11
CA THR A 435 -4.93 7.58 2.75
C THR A 435 -5.31 9.04 2.63
N ILE A 436 -5.47 9.72 3.76
CA ILE A 436 -5.67 11.16 3.79
C ILE A 436 -4.30 11.83 3.65
N PRO A 437 -4.06 12.66 2.63
CA PRO A 437 -2.80 13.38 2.48
C PRO A 437 -2.51 14.31 3.65
N PRO A 438 -1.25 14.48 4.06
CA PRO A 438 -0.89 15.38 5.17
C PRO A 438 -1.15 16.86 4.88
N THR A 439 -1.42 17.23 3.64
CA THR A 439 -1.81 18.58 3.20
C THR A 439 -3.24 18.93 3.56
N VAL A 440 -4.10 17.92 3.82
CA VAL A 440 -5.51 18.12 4.15
C VAL A 440 -5.65 18.81 5.50
N LYS A 441 -6.40 19.92 5.51
CA LYS A 441 -6.73 20.73 6.69
C LYS A 441 -8.19 20.60 7.09
N SER A 442 -9.06 20.31 6.12
CA SER A 442 -10.50 20.18 6.33
C SER A 442 -11.04 18.87 5.77
N ILE A 443 -11.85 18.17 6.56
CA ILE A 443 -12.70 17.05 6.15
C ILE A 443 -14.12 17.48 6.44
N GLU A 444 -14.93 17.68 5.39
CA GLU A 444 -16.30 18.17 5.57
C GLU A 444 -17.29 17.09 6.01
N GLY A 445 -18.58 17.43 6.14
CA GLY A 445 -19.58 16.51 6.70
C GLY A 445 -19.84 15.30 5.79
N GLY A 446 -20.08 14.13 6.42
CA GLY A 446 -20.51 12.92 5.73
C GLY A 446 -19.52 12.33 4.73
N VAL A 447 -18.25 12.72 4.73
CA VAL A 447 -17.26 12.32 3.69
C VAL A 447 -17.22 10.82 3.50
N PHE A 448 -17.25 10.02 4.55
CA PHE A 448 -17.25 8.56 4.52
C PHE A 448 -18.56 7.93 5.00
N TRP A 449 -19.65 8.67 4.89
CA TRP A 449 -20.96 8.18 5.28
C TRP A 449 -21.28 6.88 4.52
N GLU A 450 -21.67 5.80 5.22
CA GLU A 450 -22.00 4.49 4.63
C GLU A 450 -20.84 3.80 3.85
N CYS A 451 -19.58 4.08 4.20
CA CYS A 451 -18.43 3.32 3.70
C CYS A 451 -18.27 2.00 4.50
N GLU A 452 -19.14 1.03 4.25
CA GLU A 452 -19.33 -0.16 5.10
C GLU A 452 -18.07 -1.01 5.32
N ASN A 453 -17.18 -1.06 4.32
CA ASN A 453 -15.94 -1.86 4.37
C ASN A 453 -14.72 -1.07 4.87
N LEU A 454 -14.86 0.23 5.18
CA LEU A 454 -13.77 1.04 5.70
C LEU A 454 -13.57 0.77 7.20
N SER A 455 -12.65 -0.14 7.52
CA SER A 455 -12.44 -0.60 8.90
C SER A 455 -11.40 0.20 9.70
N ASN A 456 -10.52 0.93 9.02
CA ASN A 456 -9.46 1.70 9.67
C ASN A 456 -9.11 2.96 8.88
N ILE A 457 -8.87 4.07 9.57
CA ILE A 457 -8.41 5.31 8.96
C ILE A 457 -7.46 6.06 9.90
N ILE A 458 -6.46 6.73 9.32
CA ILE A 458 -5.54 7.61 10.06
C ILE A 458 -5.83 9.05 9.66
N ILE A 459 -6.11 9.90 10.63
CA ILE A 459 -6.31 11.33 10.42
C ILE A 459 -4.97 12.05 10.60
N PRO A 460 -4.46 12.75 9.57
CA PRO A 460 -3.22 13.51 9.69
C PRO A 460 -3.31 14.63 10.73
N SER A 461 -2.18 14.98 11.34
CA SER A 461 -2.09 16.07 12.33
C SER A 461 -2.40 17.46 11.75
N GLY A 462 -2.40 17.61 10.43
CA GLY A 462 -2.78 18.85 9.74
C GLY A 462 -4.28 19.14 9.71
N VAL A 463 -5.13 18.15 10.01
CA VAL A 463 -6.60 18.30 9.96
C VAL A 463 -7.10 19.10 11.16
N THR A 464 -7.44 20.35 10.91
CA THR A 464 -7.93 21.30 11.94
C THR A 464 -9.45 21.43 11.93
N THR A 465 -10.12 21.01 10.87
CA THR A 465 -11.57 21.09 10.71
C THR A 465 -12.13 19.73 10.31
N MET A 466 -13.18 19.30 10.99
CA MET A 466 -13.92 18.09 10.65
C MET A 466 -15.43 18.33 10.84
N GLY A 467 -16.20 18.04 9.80
CA GLY A 467 -17.65 18.21 9.79
C GLY A 467 -18.39 17.11 10.55
N SER A 468 -19.71 17.22 10.63
CA SER A 468 -20.55 16.25 11.32
C SER A 468 -20.69 14.95 10.54
N GLY A 469 -20.88 13.83 11.24
CA GLY A 469 -21.27 12.54 10.67
C GLY A 469 -20.30 11.95 9.66
N VAL A 470 -19.00 12.28 9.75
CA VAL A 470 -17.98 11.88 8.75
C VAL A 470 -17.95 10.37 8.56
N PHE A 471 -18.17 9.59 9.60
CA PHE A 471 -18.12 8.12 9.62
C PHE A 471 -19.48 7.47 9.95
N SER A 472 -20.59 8.19 9.75
CA SER A 472 -21.92 7.65 10.05
C SER A 472 -22.25 6.45 9.14
N TYR A 473 -23.00 5.50 9.69
CA TYR A 473 -23.45 4.27 9.02
C TYR A 473 -22.33 3.31 8.59
N ILE A 474 -21.15 3.40 9.21
CA ILE A 474 -20.10 2.38 9.07
C ILE A 474 -20.28 1.37 10.21
N PRO A 475 -20.45 0.07 9.96
CA PRO A 475 -20.74 -0.92 11.01
C PRO A 475 -19.66 -0.96 12.10
N SER A 476 -18.38 -0.91 11.71
CA SER A 476 -17.26 -0.84 12.65
C SER A 476 -16.06 -0.19 12.03
N ILE A 477 -15.52 0.87 12.65
CA ILE A 477 -14.32 1.55 12.17
C ILE A 477 -13.41 1.95 13.34
N THR A 478 -12.09 1.83 13.13
CA THR A 478 -11.06 2.39 14.01
C THR A 478 -10.52 3.69 13.40
N VAL A 479 -10.69 4.80 14.12
CA VAL A 479 -10.19 6.12 13.71
C VAL A 479 -8.97 6.48 14.56
N ASN A 480 -7.81 6.56 13.95
CA ASN A 480 -6.57 6.95 14.62
C ASN A 480 -6.39 8.46 14.51
N VAL A 481 -6.42 9.16 15.63
CA VAL A 481 -6.33 10.62 15.70
C VAL A 481 -4.98 11.08 16.25
N PRO A 482 -4.47 12.25 15.82
CA PRO A 482 -3.12 12.72 16.19
C PRO A 482 -3.04 13.48 17.51
N PHE A 483 -4.11 13.48 18.33
CA PHE A 483 -4.20 14.21 19.59
C PHE A 483 -4.59 13.27 20.74
N LYS A 484 -4.36 13.72 21.98
CA LYS A 484 -4.74 12.98 23.19
C LYS A 484 -6.23 13.11 23.48
N GLU A 485 -6.75 12.16 24.24
CA GLU A 485 -8.13 12.22 24.67
C GLU A 485 -8.41 13.54 25.42
N GLY A 486 -9.47 14.23 25.03
CA GLY A 486 -9.85 15.55 25.55
C GLY A 486 -9.14 16.75 24.89
N GLU A 487 -8.20 16.53 23.97
CA GLU A 487 -7.48 17.59 23.23
C GLU A 487 -7.98 17.74 21.78
N GLN A 488 -9.24 17.44 21.52
CA GLN A 488 -9.84 17.58 20.19
C GLN A 488 -9.72 19.02 19.67
N PRO A 489 -9.30 19.22 18.39
CA PRO A 489 -9.27 20.54 17.79
C PRO A 489 -10.64 21.23 17.85
N SER A 490 -10.69 22.52 18.16
CA SER A 490 -11.93 23.30 18.29
C SER A 490 -12.73 23.43 16.97
N GLY A 491 -12.09 23.19 15.83
CA GLY A 491 -12.73 23.18 14.53
C GLY A 491 -13.40 21.87 14.15
N TRP A 492 -13.33 20.84 14.99
CA TRP A 492 -14.01 19.58 14.76
C TRP A 492 -15.43 19.66 15.32
N ASP A 493 -16.43 19.32 14.50
CA ASP A 493 -17.82 19.26 14.93
C ASP A 493 -17.99 18.26 16.08
N ALA A 494 -18.86 18.56 17.04
CA ALA A 494 -19.10 17.69 18.18
C ALA A 494 -19.65 16.31 17.78
N ASN A 495 -20.26 16.21 16.62
CA ASN A 495 -20.86 15.00 16.06
C ASN A 495 -20.03 14.38 14.92
N TRP A 496 -18.72 14.70 14.79
CA TRP A 496 -17.88 14.16 13.71
C TRP A 496 -17.86 12.62 13.71
N ASN A 497 -17.93 12.01 14.88
CA ASN A 497 -17.94 10.57 15.14
C ASN A 497 -19.34 10.07 15.58
N GLN A 498 -20.40 10.78 15.26
CA GLN A 498 -21.75 10.36 15.60
C GLN A 498 -22.10 9.07 14.85
N THR A 499 -22.59 8.08 15.59
CA THR A 499 -23.03 6.78 15.09
C THR A 499 -24.52 6.60 15.24
N ASN A 500 -25.07 5.67 14.45
CA ASN A 500 -26.38 5.08 14.72
C ASN A 500 -26.27 3.89 15.66
N SER A 501 -27.40 3.37 16.13
CA SER A 501 -27.49 2.31 17.17
C SER A 501 -26.69 1.04 16.85
N ASP A 502 -26.45 0.74 15.57
CA ASP A 502 -25.82 -0.50 15.11
C ASP A 502 -24.37 -0.32 14.62
N CYS A 503 -23.79 0.87 14.85
CA CYS A 503 -22.44 1.22 14.39
C CYS A 503 -21.50 1.45 15.57
N THR A 504 -20.22 1.07 15.40
CA THR A 504 -19.18 1.24 16.44
C THR A 504 -18.01 2.04 15.88
N ILE A 505 -17.70 3.19 16.47
CA ILE A 505 -16.47 3.92 16.19
C ILE A 505 -15.52 3.78 17.38
N THR A 506 -14.36 3.18 17.14
CA THR A 506 -13.25 3.14 18.09
C THR A 506 -12.28 4.25 17.78
N VAL A 507 -12.05 5.17 18.71
CA VAL A 507 -11.07 6.25 18.54
C VAL A 507 -9.77 5.88 19.24
N ASN A 508 -8.68 5.80 18.49
CA ASN A 508 -7.34 5.62 19.01
C ASN A 508 -6.64 6.97 19.10
N TYR A 509 -6.42 7.43 20.32
CA TYR A 509 -5.74 8.68 20.61
C TYR A 509 -4.20 8.54 20.57
N ALA A 510 -3.51 9.62 20.25
CA ALA A 510 -2.06 9.68 20.40
C ALA A 510 -1.65 9.47 21.88
N LYS A 511 -0.52 8.78 22.08
CA LYS A 511 0.01 8.48 23.44
C LYS A 511 0.70 9.69 24.07
#